data_b62e0fbe810730720aab095572c8abc6
#
_entry.id   b62e0fbe810730720aab095572c8abc6
#
_cell.length_a   1.000
_cell.length_b   1.000
_cell.length_c   1.000
_cell.angle_alpha   90.00
_cell.angle_beta   90.00
_cell.angle_gamma   90.00
#
_symmetry.space_group_name_H-M   'P 1'
#
loop_
_entity.id
_entity.type
_entity.pdbx_description
1 polymer ?
#
loop_
_entity_poly.entity_id
_entity_poly.type
_entity_poly.pdbx_seq_one_letter_code
_entity_poly.pdbx_strand_id
1 'polypeptide(L)'
;MRKAIETLKNIWKIEDLRQRILITILFVAIYRFGSYVVLPGINPSMLTQLHQQTSEGLLALLNMFSGGAFSNASIFALGIMPYISASIVIQLLGIAVPYFQKLQREGESGRRKMNQYTRYLTIIILLVQAPSYLLNLKMQAGPSLNASLDWTLFMLTSTIILAAGSMFILWLGERITDKGIGNGISLIIMVGIIARLPQSLFQELISRMTDKTGGLVMFLIELVVLLLVIAFAILLVQGTRKIPVQYAKKIVGNKQYGGARQYIPLKVNAANVMPIICLLYTSPSPRD
;
A
#
# COMPACT_ATOMS: atom_id res chain seq x y z
N MET A 1 -18.23 25.78 -4.77
CA MET A 1 -16.93 26.18 -4.21
C MET A 1 -17.04 26.77 -2.80
N ARG A 2 -17.91 27.75 -2.49
CA ARG A 2 -18.04 28.33 -1.13
C ARG A 2 -18.27 27.29 -0.02
N LYS A 3 -19.18 26.33 -0.19
CA LYS A 3 -19.43 25.26 0.80
C LYS A 3 -18.21 24.39 1.08
N ALA A 4 -17.39 24.08 0.06
CA ALA A 4 -16.17 23.29 0.25
C ALA A 4 -15.11 24.05 1.05
N ILE A 5 -14.96 25.35 0.81
CA ILE A 5 -14.04 26.23 1.55
C ILE A 5 -14.49 26.37 3.01
N GLU A 6 -15.81 26.54 3.25
CA GLU A 6 -16.38 26.59 4.59
C GLU A 6 -16.18 25.26 5.35
N THR A 7 -16.36 24.13 4.65
CA THR A 7 -16.11 22.79 5.24
C THR A 7 -14.65 22.65 5.63
N LEU A 8 -13.71 23.02 4.75
CA LEU A 8 -12.27 23.01 5.05
C LEU A 8 -11.92 23.91 6.25
N LYS A 9 -12.51 25.12 6.29
CA LYS A 9 -12.31 26.06 7.40
C LYS A 9 -12.87 25.52 8.72
N ASN A 10 -14.00 24.81 8.68
CA ASN A 10 -14.60 24.17 9.84
C ASN A 10 -13.79 22.96 10.33
N ILE A 11 -13.24 22.15 9.40
CA ILE A 11 -12.32 21.05 9.72
C ILE A 11 -11.09 21.57 10.47
N TRP A 12 -10.54 22.72 10.04
CA TRP A 12 -9.35 23.32 10.67
C TRP A 12 -9.65 23.94 12.06
N LYS A 13 -10.91 24.27 12.35
CA LYS A 13 -11.34 24.77 13.65
C LYS A 13 -11.42 23.70 14.73
N ILE A 14 -11.62 22.42 14.36
CA ILE A 14 -11.69 21.31 15.30
C ILE A 14 -10.26 20.91 15.69
N GLU A 15 -9.89 21.16 16.93
CA GLU A 15 -8.51 20.98 17.40
C GLU A 15 -8.02 19.55 17.33
N ASP A 16 -8.83 18.57 17.72
CA ASP A 16 -8.49 17.13 17.66
C ASP A 16 -8.25 16.69 16.20
N LEU A 17 -9.12 17.10 15.28
CA LEU A 17 -8.99 16.74 13.87
C LEU A 17 -7.74 17.36 13.22
N ARG A 18 -7.45 18.64 13.57
CA ARG A 18 -6.24 19.33 13.11
C ARG A 18 -4.97 18.61 13.58
N GLN A 19 -4.91 18.22 14.86
CA GLN A 19 -3.77 17.47 15.40
C GLN A 19 -3.58 16.13 14.69
N ARG A 20 -4.64 15.37 14.44
CA ARG A 20 -4.58 14.11 13.69
C ARG A 20 -4.09 14.29 12.26
N ILE A 21 -4.54 15.34 11.57
CA ILE A 21 -4.06 15.66 10.22
C ILE A 21 -2.56 15.99 10.24
N LEU A 22 -2.11 16.86 11.15
CA LEU A 22 -0.71 17.25 11.27
C LEU A 22 0.21 16.06 11.58
N ILE A 23 -0.20 15.18 12.51
CA ILE A 23 0.53 13.96 12.84
C ILE A 23 0.63 13.05 11.60
N THR A 24 -0.46 12.88 10.86
CA THR A 24 -0.47 12.07 9.64
C THR A 24 0.49 12.62 8.60
N ILE A 25 0.45 13.93 8.34
CA ILE A 25 1.35 14.60 7.38
C ILE A 25 2.81 14.46 7.82
N LEU A 26 3.10 14.65 9.11
CA LEU A 26 4.44 14.51 9.66
C LEU A 26 5.00 13.08 9.44
N PHE A 27 4.21 12.06 9.76
CA PHE A 27 4.65 10.68 9.59
C PHE A 27 4.82 10.29 8.11
N VAL A 28 3.94 10.78 7.23
CA VAL A 28 4.09 10.61 5.79
C VAL A 28 5.35 11.30 5.27
N ALA A 29 5.68 12.50 5.78
CA ALA A 29 6.91 13.20 5.42
C ALA A 29 8.16 12.41 5.86
N ILE A 30 8.16 11.84 7.07
CA ILE A 30 9.26 10.97 7.56
C ILE A 30 9.42 9.75 6.64
N TYR A 31 8.32 9.09 6.27
CA TYR A 31 8.35 7.96 5.34
C TYR A 31 8.95 8.36 3.99
N ARG A 32 8.53 9.48 3.42
CA ARG A 32 9.05 9.97 2.13
C ARG A 32 10.52 10.34 2.20
N PHE A 33 10.94 11.00 3.26
CA PHE A 33 12.36 11.33 3.47
C PHE A 33 13.22 10.05 3.50
N GLY A 34 12.82 9.05 4.27
CA GLY A 34 13.56 7.77 4.35
C GLY A 34 13.58 6.98 3.04
N SER A 35 12.60 7.19 2.14
CA SER A 35 12.59 6.56 0.81
C SER A 35 13.70 7.07 -0.13
N TYR A 36 14.32 8.21 0.17
CA TYR A 36 15.45 8.77 -0.57
C TYR A 36 16.82 8.45 0.05
N VAL A 37 16.84 7.93 1.28
CA VAL A 37 18.10 7.56 1.95
C VAL A 37 18.59 6.24 1.39
N VAL A 38 19.65 6.29 0.59
CA VAL A 38 20.26 5.11 -0.05
C VAL A 38 21.00 4.25 0.97
N LEU A 39 21.02 2.93 0.75
CA LEU A 39 21.78 1.99 1.56
C LEU A 39 23.28 2.34 1.57
N PRO A 40 23.94 2.28 2.74
CA PRO A 40 25.38 2.53 2.83
C PRO A 40 26.14 1.50 1.98
N GLY A 41 27.11 1.99 1.20
CA GLY A 41 27.91 1.16 0.29
C GLY A 41 27.44 1.12 -1.16
N ILE A 42 26.36 1.82 -1.51
CA ILE A 42 25.85 1.94 -2.88
C ILE A 42 26.03 3.37 -3.38
N ASN A 43 26.58 3.53 -4.58
CA ASN A 43 26.73 4.82 -5.23
C ASN A 43 25.44 5.22 -5.95
N PRO A 44 24.75 6.29 -5.55
CA PRO A 44 23.45 6.68 -6.10
C PRO A 44 23.53 7.10 -7.58
N SER A 45 24.68 7.59 -8.06
CA SER A 45 24.86 8.02 -9.46
C SER A 45 24.78 6.90 -10.49
N MET A 46 25.00 5.66 -10.08
CA MET A 46 24.95 4.49 -10.98
C MET A 46 23.62 3.73 -10.94
N LEU A 47 22.66 4.19 -10.14
CA LEU A 47 21.34 3.55 -10.02
C LEU A 47 20.41 3.82 -11.23
N THR A 48 20.82 4.70 -12.16
CA THR A 48 20.05 4.99 -13.38
C THR A 48 19.78 3.75 -14.24
N GLN A 49 20.71 2.80 -14.29
CA GLN A 49 20.54 1.53 -15.00
C GLN A 49 19.48 0.65 -14.32
N LEU A 50 19.43 0.67 -12.99
CA LEU A 50 18.43 -0.04 -12.20
C LEU A 50 17.02 0.52 -12.45
N HIS A 51 16.88 1.82 -12.64
CA HIS A 51 15.62 2.47 -12.99
C HIS A 51 15.06 1.98 -14.34
N GLN A 52 15.91 1.76 -15.33
CA GLN A 52 15.50 1.27 -16.64
C GLN A 52 15.05 -0.21 -16.59
N GLN A 53 15.77 -1.05 -15.86
CA GLN A 53 15.45 -2.47 -15.75
C GLN A 53 14.25 -2.76 -14.84
N THR A 54 13.99 -1.89 -13.84
CA THR A 54 12.83 -2.00 -12.95
C THR A 54 11.57 -1.36 -13.53
N SER A 55 11.58 -0.86 -14.75
CA SER A 55 10.40 -0.29 -15.42
C SER A 55 9.49 -1.34 -16.04
N GLU A 56 9.93 -2.60 -16.17
CA GLU A 56 9.18 -3.66 -16.82
C GLU A 56 8.88 -4.84 -15.87
N GLY A 57 7.74 -5.49 -16.07
CA GLY A 57 7.36 -6.73 -15.40
C GLY A 57 7.01 -6.61 -13.93
N LEU A 58 7.25 -7.70 -13.18
CA LEU A 58 6.91 -7.82 -11.76
C LEU A 58 7.67 -6.81 -10.88
N LEU A 59 8.92 -6.49 -11.24
CA LEU A 59 9.75 -5.54 -10.52
C LEU A 59 9.19 -4.11 -10.60
N ALA A 60 8.51 -3.76 -11.71
CA ALA A 60 7.82 -2.49 -11.85
C ALA A 60 6.69 -2.33 -10.83
N LEU A 61 5.92 -3.40 -10.59
CA LEU A 61 4.87 -3.40 -9.57
C LEU A 61 5.45 -3.24 -8.16
N LEU A 62 6.51 -3.98 -7.81
CA LEU A 62 7.19 -3.83 -6.53
C LEU A 62 7.72 -2.40 -6.32
N ASN A 63 8.32 -1.82 -7.36
CA ASN A 63 8.81 -0.46 -7.34
C ASN A 63 7.69 0.58 -7.21
N MET A 64 6.53 0.33 -7.82
CA MET A 64 5.35 1.17 -7.70
C MET A 64 4.79 1.16 -6.26
N PHE A 65 4.66 -0.03 -5.64
CA PHE A 65 4.18 -0.15 -4.26
C PHE A 65 5.15 0.46 -3.23
N SER A 66 6.45 0.39 -3.49
CA SER A 66 7.46 1.02 -2.63
C SER A 66 7.63 2.54 -2.87
N GLY A 67 6.88 3.10 -3.84
CA GLY A 67 6.98 4.52 -4.19
C GLY A 67 8.35 4.94 -4.75
N GLY A 68 9.06 4.01 -5.39
CA GLY A 68 10.40 4.23 -5.94
C GLY A 68 11.55 3.89 -5.00
N ALA A 69 11.27 3.53 -3.76
CA ALA A 69 12.31 3.17 -2.81
C ALA A 69 13.11 1.93 -3.24
N PHE A 70 12.45 1.00 -3.95
CA PHE A 70 13.08 -0.20 -4.48
C PHE A 70 14.17 0.11 -5.52
N SER A 71 13.86 0.94 -6.52
CA SER A 71 14.81 1.34 -7.56
C SER A 71 15.91 2.28 -7.05
N ASN A 72 15.64 3.04 -5.99
CA ASN A 72 16.62 3.90 -5.35
C ASN A 72 17.54 3.13 -4.38
N ALA A 73 17.39 1.81 -4.24
CA ALA A 73 18.10 1.00 -3.25
C ALA A 73 18.15 1.67 -1.86
N SER A 74 16.98 2.18 -1.42
CA SER A 74 16.87 2.91 -0.17
C SER A 74 16.77 1.98 1.04
N ILE A 75 16.91 2.54 2.24
CA ILE A 75 16.67 1.82 3.51
C ILE A 75 15.26 1.23 3.55
N PHE A 76 14.32 1.86 2.85
CA PHE A 76 12.92 1.42 2.74
C PHE A 76 12.61 0.64 1.45
N ALA A 77 13.60 0.06 0.80
CA ALA A 77 13.45 -0.59 -0.50
C ALA A 77 12.39 -1.71 -0.50
N LEU A 78 12.33 -2.53 0.55
CA LEU A 78 11.32 -3.59 0.71
C LEU A 78 9.95 -3.04 1.15
N GLY A 79 9.90 -1.83 1.71
CA GLY A 79 8.67 -1.15 2.10
C GLY A 79 7.78 -1.98 3.03
N ILE A 80 6.48 -1.99 2.73
CA ILE A 80 5.44 -2.71 3.48
C ILE A 80 5.16 -4.10 2.88
N MET A 81 5.76 -4.46 1.74
CA MET A 81 5.45 -5.71 1.02
C MET A 81 5.56 -6.96 1.88
N PRO A 82 6.62 -7.16 2.71
CA PRO A 82 6.73 -8.33 3.58
C PRO A 82 5.58 -8.44 4.57
N TYR A 83 5.10 -7.30 5.09
CA TYR A 83 3.96 -7.26 5.99
C TYR A 83 2.64 -7.62 5.29
N ILE A 84 2.43 -7.13 4.06
CA ILE A 84 1.23 -7.47 3.27
C ILE A 84 1.20 -8.98 3.04
N SER A 85 2.32 -9.59 2.63
CA SER A 85 2.45 -11.03 2.43
C SER A 85 2.14 -11.80 3.72
N ALA A 86 2.73 -11.39 4.84
CA ALA A 86 2.48 -12.00 6.14
C ALA A 86 1.00 -11.88 6.56
N SER A 87 0.39 -10.73 6.35
CA SER A 87 -1.02 -10.48 6.69
C SER A 87 -1.96 -11.37 5.88
N ILE A 88 -1.69 -11.55 4.59
CA ILE A 88 -2.48 -12.45 3.72
C ILE A 88 -2.35 -13.89 4.19
N VAL A 89 -1.13 -14.36 4.48
CA VAL A 89 -0.89 -15.72 4.98
C VAL A 89 -1.67 -15.95 6.28
N ILE A 90 -1.60 -15.03 7.24
CA ILE A 90 -2.35 -15.17 8.51
C ILE A 90 -3.86 -15.13 8.28
N GLN A 91 -4.37 -14.33 7.34
CA GLN A 91 -5.80 -14.31 6.99
C GLN A 91 -6.25 -15.64 6.36
N LEU A 92 -5.44 -16.22 5.47
CA LEU A 92 -5.71 -17.54 4.89
C LEU A 92 -5.64 -18.65 5.93
N LEU A 93 -4.69 -18.60 6.85
CA LEU A 93 -4.62 -19.52 7.99
C LEU A 93 -5.83 -19.38 8.91
N GLY A 94 -6.40 -18.17 9.03
CA GLY A 94 -7.65 -17.91 9.74
C GLY A 94 -8.86 -18.63 9.13
N ILE A 95 -8.82 -18.99 7.85
CA ILE A 95 -9.86 -19.78 7.18
C ILE A 95 -9.54 -21.30 7.26
N ALA A 96 -8.27 -21.66 7.06
CA ALA A 96 -7.85 -23.06 6.94
C ALA A 96 -7.65 -23.78 8.27
N VAL A 97 -7.14 -23.07 9.30
CA VAL A 97 -6.73 -23.69 10.56
C VAL A 97 -7.69 -23.37 11.69
N PRO A 98 -8.28 -24.37 12.38
CA PRO A 98 -9.27 -24.15 13.45
C PRO A 98 -8.76 -23.30 14.61
N TYR A 99 -7.48 -23.34 14.92
CA TYR A 99 -6.85 -22.52 15.95
C TYR A 99 -7.00 -21.00 15.65
N PHE A 100 -6.67 -20.60 14.43
CA PHE A 100 -6.79 -19.20 14.01
C PHE A 100 -8.26 -18.77 13.87
N GLN A 101 -9.16 -19.69 13.50
CA GLN A 101 -10.61 -19.42 13.50
C GLN A 101 -11.13 -19.09 14.91
N LYS A 102 -10.67 -19.82 15.95
CA LYS A 102 -10.99 -19.53 17.35
C LYS A 102 -10.51 -18.14 17.74
N LEU A 103 -9.26 -17.80 17.40
CA LEU A 103 -8.70 -16.46 17.66
C LEU A 103 -9.53 -15.34 17.00
N GLN A 104 -10.00 -15.55 15.78
CA GLN A 104 -10.88 -14.56 15.11
C GLN A 104 -12.22 -14.35 15.84
N ARG A 105 -12.74 -15.40 16.47
CA ARG A 105 -14.01 -15.35 17.25
C ARG A 105 -13.84 -14.73 18.64
N GLU A 106 -12.64 -14.72 19.19
CA GLU A 106 -12.31 -14.15 20.51
C GLU A 106 -12.38 -12.61 20.55
N GLY A 107 -12.69 -11.95 19.42
CA GLY A 107 -12.85 -10.50 19.34
C GLY A 107 -11.52 -9.74 19.42
N GLU A 108 -11.44 -8.70 20.25
CA GLU A 108 -10.28 -7.81 20.27
C GLU A 108 -9.00 -8.47 20.79
N SER A 109 -9.11 -9.36 21.78
CA SER A 109 -7.97 -10.11 22.31
C SER A 109 -7.36 -11.02 21.26
N GLY A 110 -8.19 -11.74 20.50
CA GLY A 110 -7.74 -12.59 19.41
C GLY A 110 -7.10 -11.79 18.26
N ARG A 111 -7.67 -10.63 17.91
CA ARG A 111 -7.08 -9.73 16.91
C ARG A 111 -5.69 -9.23 17.29
N ARG A 112 -5.46 -8.90 18.56
CA ARG A 112 -4.13 -8.51 19.08
C ARG A 112 -3.11 -9.64 18.90
N LYS A 113 -3.48 -10.88 19.24
CA LYS A 113 -2.61 -12.05 19.04
C LYS A 113 -2.33 -12.31 17.56
N MET A 114 -3.34 -12.20 16.69
CA MET A 114 -3.16 -12.33 15.25
C MET A 114 -2.19 -11.29 14.68
N ASN A 115 -2.29 -10.03 15.11
CA ASN A 115 -1.36 -8.99 14.72
C ASN A 115 0.07 -9.29 15.18
N GLN A 116 0.25 -9.86 16.38
CA GLN A 116 1.58 -10.30 16.84
C GLN A 116 2.16 -11.41 15.94
N TYR A 117 1.37 -12.44 15.60
CA TYR A 117 1.80 -13.48 14.68
C TYR A 117 2.15 -12.92 13.29
N THR A 118 1.38 -11.96 12.80
CA THR A 118 1.68 -11.27 11.54
C THR A 118 3.03 -10.57 11.62
N ARG A 119 3.36 -9.89 12.73
CA ARG A 119 4.66 -9.22 12.90
C ARG A 119 5.82 -10.22 12.94
N TYR A 120 5.68 -11.34 13.66
CA TYR A 120 6.72 -12.38 13.68
C TYR A 120 6.94 -12.99 12.29
N LEU A 121 5.85 -13.30 11.60
CA LEU A 121 5.92 -13.81 10.24
C LEU A 121 6.55 -12.78 9.28
N THR A 122 6.26 -11.51 9.45
CA THR A 122 6.90 -10.43 8.68
C THR A 122 8.41 -10.42 8.84
N ILE A 123 8.93 -10.61 10.07
CA ILE A 123 10.38 -10.66 10.32
C ILE A 123 11.01 -11.86 9.60
N ILE A 124 10.36 -13.04 9.66
CA ILE A 124 10.85 -14.25 8.99
C ILE A 124 10.91 -14.03 7.48
N ILE A 125 9.83 -13.48 6.89
CA ILE A 125 9.78 -13.18 5.45
C ILE A 125 10.86 -12.15 5.08
N LEU A 126 11.07 -11.11 5.89
CA LEU A 126 12.11 -10.12 5.68
C LEU A 126 13.52 -10.73 5.63
N LEU A 127 13.82 -11.64 6.55
CA LEU A 127 15.13 -12.32 6.59
C LEU A 127 15.40 -13.16 5.33
N VAL A 128 14.36 -13.64 4.65
CA VAL A 128 14.47 -14.37 3.38
C VAL A 128 14.51 -13.42 2.17
N GLN A 129 13.65 -12.39 2.17
CA GLN A 129 13.52 -11.46 1.04
C GLN A 129 14.69 -10.46 0.95
N ALA A 130 15.25 -10.01 2.07
CA ALA A 130 16.32 -9.03 2.05
C ALA A 130 17.60 -9.55 1.37
N PRO A 131 18.12 -10.75 1.67
CA PRO A 131 19.26 -11.32 0.93
C PRO A 131 18.95 -11.53 -0.56
N SER A 132 17.73 -11.98 -0.89
CA SER A 132 17.30 -12.16 -2.28
C SER A 132 17.29 -10.85 -3.05
N TYR A 133 16.80 -9.77 -2.44
CA TYR A 133 16.84 -8.43 -3.00
C TYR A 133 18.29 -7.95 -3.23
N LEU A 134 19.19 -8.16 -2.26
CA LEU A 134 20.60 -7.76 -2.37
C LEU A 134 21.35 -8.54 -3.45
N LEU A 135 21.05 -9.84 -3.63
CA LEU A 135 21.59 -10.64 -4.73
C LEU A 135 21.14 -10.12 -6.09
N ASN A 136 19.85 -9.79 -6.20
CA ASN A 136 19.30 -9.20 -7.43
C ASN A 136 19.97 -7.83 -7.70
N LEU A 137 20.15 -7.01 -6.69
CA LEU A 137 20.82 -5.72 -6.77
C LEU A 137 22.30 -5.90 -7.21
N LYS A 138 23.01 -6.91 -6.72
CA LYS A 138 24.36 -7.24 -7.18
C LYS A 138 24.42 -7.61 -8.65
N MET A 139 23.46 -8.39 -9.14
CA MET A 139 23.40 -8.81 -10.53
C MET A 139 23.10 -7.63 -11.48
N GLN A 140 22.25 -6.70 -11.05
CA GLN A 140 21.81 -5.58 -11.88
C GLN A 140 22.68 -4.34 -11.76
N ALA A 141 23.19 -4.06 -10.56
CA ALA A 141 23.94 -2.86 -10.22
C ALA A 141 25.38 -3.16 -9.75
N GLY A 142 25.97 -4.26 -10.22
CA GLY A 142 27.32 -4.67 -9.84
C GLY A 142 28.40 -3.58 -9.86
N PRO A 143 28.43 -2.68 -10.88
CA PRO A 143 29.38 -1.56 -10.92
C PRO A 143 29.14 -0.48 -9.87
N SER A 144 27.94 -0.39 -9.31
CA SER A 144 27.57 0.64 -8.30
C SER A 144 27.94 0.26 -6.86
N LEU A 145 28.40 -0.97 -6.64
CA LEU A 145 28.90 -1.42 -5.35
C LEU A 145 30.35 -0.98 -5.17
N ASN A 146 30.68 -0.41 -4.01
CA ASN A 146 32.05 -0.06 -3.68
C ASN A 146 32.92 -1.34 -3.66
N ALA A 147 33.91 -1.39 -4.55
CA ALA A 147 34.81 -2.55 -4.73
C ALA A 147 35.64 -2.90 -3.49
N SER A 148 35.70 -2.03 -2.47
CA SER A 148 36.46 -2.21 -1.24
C SER A 148 35.72 -2.90 -0.10
N LEU A 149 34.41 -3.24 -0.28
CA LEU A 149 33.59 -3.86 0.77
C LEU A 149 33.47 -5.37 0.55
N ASP A 150 33.78 -6.15 1.58
CA ASP A 150 33.52 -7.59 1.60
C ASP A 150 32.02 -7.84 1.39
N TRP A 151 31.69 -8.61 0.35
CA TRP A 151 30.31 -8.89 -0.03
C TRP A 151 29.50 -9.49 1.13
N THR A 152 30.11 -10.38 1.92
CA THR A 152 29.44 -11.06 3.04
C THR A 152 29.04 -10.07 4.13
N LEU A 153 29.96 -9.15 4.48
CA LEU A 153 29.71 -8.12 5.48
C LEU A 153 28.66 -7.11 4.99
N PHE A 154 28.72 -6.72 3.72
CA PHE A 154 27.71 -5.85 3.09
C PHE A 154 26.33 -6.50 3.12
N MET A 155 26.23 -7.79 2.75
CA MET A 155 24.96 -8.52 2.74
C MET A 155 24.35 -8.61 4.15
N LEU A 156 25.16 -8.89 5.16
CA LEU A 156 24.68 -9.00 6.54
C LEU A 156 24.21 -7.66 7.10
N THR A 157 25.03 -6.62 6.96
CA THR A 157 24.67 -5.26 7.43
C THR A 157 23.47 -4.69 6.71
N SER A 158 23.41 -4.81 5.39
CA SER A 158 22.27 -4.34 4.58
C SER A 158 20.99 -5.10 4.87
N THR A 159 21.05 -6.41 5.15
CA THR A 159 19.89 -7.21 5.56
C THR A 159 19.30 -6.68 6.87
N ILE A 160 20.16 -6.38 7.86
CA ILE A 160 19.72 -5.83 9.14
C ILE A 160 19.09 -4.44 8.95
N ILE A 161 19.71 -3.60 8.13
CA ILE A 161 19.21 -2.24 7.84
C ILE A 161 17.85 -2.31 7.14
N LEU A 162 17.70 -3.16 6.12
CA LEU A 162 16.43 -3.35 5.41
C LEU A 162 15.33 -3.89 6.33
N ALA A 163 15.67 -4.85 7.20
CA ALA A 163 14.73 -5.39 8.18
C ALA A 163 14.29 -4.31 9.18
N ALA A 164 15.23 -3.53 9.71
CA ALA A 164 14.94 -2.42 10.61
C ALA A 164 14.08 -1.36 9.91
N GLY A 165 14.40 -1.01 8.65
CA GLY A 165 13.65 -0.05 7.85
C GLY A 165 12.20 -0.48 7.60
N SER A 166 11.98 -1.73 7.22
CA SER A 166 10.63 -2.27 7.01
C SER A 166 9.81 -2.34 8.30
N MET A 167 10.43 -2.74 9.42
CA MET A 167 9.77 -2.73 10.74
C MET A 167 9.46 -1.31 11.21
N PHE A 168 10.32 -0.34 10.90
CA PHE A 168 10.06 1.06 11.18
C PHE A 168 8.86 1.60 10.39
N ILE A 169 8.74 1.26 9.11
CA ILE A 169 7.57 1.64 8.30
C ILE A 169 6.29 1.02 8.87
N LEU A 170 6.33 -0.25 9.28
CA LEU A 170 5.20 -0.91 9.93
C LEU A 170 4.77 -0.17 11.20
N TRP A 171 5.73 0.13 12.08
CA TRP A 171 5.49 0.91 13.30
C TRP A 171 4.88 2.28 12.98
N LEU A 172 5.38 2.93 11.93
CA LEU A 172 4.89 4.24 11.48
C LEU A 172 3.44 4.14 10.99
N GLY A 173 3.10 3.10 10.23
CA GLY A 173 1.73 2.80 9.79
C GLY A 173 0.77 2.57 10.96
N GLU A 174 1.20 1.83 11.98
CA GLU A 174 0.42 1.61 13.20
C GLU A 174 0.21 2.93 13.97
N ARG A 175 1.24 3.76 14.09
CA ARG A 175 1.12 5.07 14.74
C ARG A 175 0.18 6.02 14.02
N ILE A 176 0.17 5.99 12.68
CA ILE A 176 -0.82 6.75 11.90
C ILE A 176 -2.23 6.22 12.17
N THR A 177 -2.41 4.90 12.28
CA THR A 177 -3.72 4.31 12.60
C THR A 177 -4.21 4.71 13.99
N ASP A 178 -3.31 4.72 14.98
CA ASP A 178 -3.67 5.04 16.38
C ASP A 178 -3.93 6.53 16.61
N LYS A 179 -3.06 7.39 16.09
CA LYS A 179 -3.06 8.83 16.38
C LYS A 179 -3.43 9.72 15.20
N GLY A 180 -3.46 9.18 14.00
CA GLY A 180 -3.76 9.90 12.76
C GLY A 180 -5.18 9.66 12.26
N ILE A 181 -5.33 9.64 10.93
CA ILE A 181 -6.60 9.48 10.24
C ILE A 181 -6.60 8.17 9.45
N GLY A 182 -7.62 7.34 9.67
CA GLY A 182 -7.87 6.14 8.89
C GLY A 182 -6.86 5.01 9.13
N ASN A 183 -6.69 4.13 8.14
CA ASN A 183 -5.73 3.02 8.20
C ASN A 183 -4.36 3.51 7.71
N GLY A 184 -3.38 3.63 8.62
CA GLY A 184 -2.05 4.16 8.31
C GLY A 184 -1.27 3.33 7.30
N ILE A 185 -1.39 2.01 7.33
CA ILE A 185 -0.71 1.11 6.39
C ILE A 185 -1.22 1.36 4.96
N SER A 186 -2.55 1.40 4.79
CA SER A 186 -3.16 1.71 3.48
C SER A 186 -2.80 3.11 2.99
N LEU A 187 -2.69 4.07 3.91
CA LEU A 187 -2.32 5.45 3.60
C LEU A 187 -0.87 5.53 3.11
N ILE A 188 0.07 4.82 3.74
CA ILE A 188 1.47 4.78 3.29
C ILE A 188 1.59 4.16 1.90
N ILE A 189 0.85 3.08 1.63
CA ILE A 189 0.82 2.44 0.29
C ILE A 189 0.26 3.43 -0.74
N MET A 190 -0.86 4.07 -0.43
CA MET A 190 -1.50 5.06 -1.32
C MET A 190 -0.54 6.21 -1.63
N VAL A 191 0.13 6.77 -0.63
CA VAL A 191 1.11 7.84 -0.81
C VAL A 191 2.30 7.36 -1.64
N GLY A 192 2.76 6.12 -1.45
CA GLY A 192 3.80 5.51 -2.27
C GLY A 192 3.43 5.50 -3.76
N ILE A 193 2.24 5.03 -4.08
CA ILE A 193 1.73 4.94 -5.46
C ILE A 193 1.52 6.33 -6.07
N ILE A 194 0.83 7.23 -5.35
CA ILE A 194 0.49 8.56 -5.86
C ILE A 194 1.72 9.46 -6.03
N ALA A 195 2.77 9.24 -5.25
CA ALA A 195 3.95 10.09 -5.25
C ALA A 195 4.67 10.22 -6.60
N ARG A 196 4.58 9.20 -7.46
CA ARG A 196 5.15 9.20 -8.81
C ARG A 196 4.20 9.76 -9.88
N LEU A 197 2.91 9.80 -9.59
CA LEU A 197 1.89 10.22 -10.54
C LEU A 197 2.09 11.65 -11.06
N PRO A 198 2.39 12.67 -10.23
CA PRO A 198 2.63 14.03 -10.73
C PRO A 198 3.81 14.08 -11.71
N GLN A 199 4.94 13.43 -11.35
CA GLN A 199 6.12 13.42 -12.19
C GLN A 199 5.87 12.72 -13.53
N SER A 200 5.18 11.58 -13.53
CA SER A 200 4.81 10.85 -14.74
C SER A 200 3.90 11.68 -15.63
N LEU A 201 2.90 12.37 -15.07
CA LEU A 201 2.01 13.25 -15.83
C LEU A 201 2.75 14.43 -16.46
N PHE A 202 3.70 15.04 -15.71
CA PHE A 202 4.53 16.12 -16.26
C PHE A 202 5.45 15.64 -17.38
N GLN A 203 6.07 14.48 -17.23
CA GLN A 203 6.93 13.90 -18.26
C GLN A 203 6.12 13.57 -19.52
N GLU A 204 4.93 12.99 -19.37
CA GLU A 204 4.04 12.68 -20.48
C GLU A 204 3.59 13.97 -21.19
N LEU A 205 3.20 15.01 -20.44
CA LEU A 205 2.83 16.30 -21.00
C LEU A 205 3.98 16.89 -21.85
N ILE A 206 5.20 16.90 -21.30
CA ILE A 206 6.38 17.45 -22.01
C ILE A 206 6.69 16.61 -23.26
N SER A 207 6.66 15.28 -23.14
CA SER A 207 6.88 14.37 -24.29
C SER A 207 5.87 14.64 -25.39
N ARG A 208 4.59 14.75 -25.08
CA ARG A 208 3.51 15.03 -26.03
C ARG A 208 3.55 16.44 -26.63
N MET A 209 4.08 17.41 -25.92
CA MET A 209 4.27 18.77 -26.46
C MET A 209 5.44 18.81 -27.44
N THR A 210 6.44 17.92 -27.28
CA THR A 210 7.61 17.86 -28.16
C THR A 210 7.32 17.05 -29.43
N ASP A 211 6.44 16.04 -29.34
CA ASP A 211 6.02 15.22 -30.47
C ASP A 211 5.03 15.96 -31.37
N LYS A 212 5.40 16.12 -32.66
CA LYS A 212 4.62 16.86 -33.68
C LYS A 212 3.33 16.16 -34.11
N THR A 213 2.98 15.01 -33.56
CA THR A 213 1.84 14.17 -33.98
C THR A 213 0.65 14.29 -33.01
N GLY A 214 -0.02 15.48 -33.00
CA GLY A 214 -1.30 15.63 -32.26
C GLY A 214 -1.22 15.54 -30.73
N GLY A 215 -0.06 15.82 -30.15
CA GLY A 215 0.31 15.51 -28.78
C GLY A 215 -0.63 15.99 -27.67
N LEU A 216 -1.11 17.25 -27.77
CA LEU A 216 -1.94 17.83 -26.70
C LEU A 216 -3.35 17.21 -26.63
N VAL A 217 -3.94 16.89 -27.78
CA VAL A 217 -5.27 16.26 -27.87
C VAL A 217 -5.20 14.84 -27.30
N MET A 218 -4.12 14.11 -27.61
CA MET A 218 -3.93 12.75 -27.10
C MET A 218 -3.74 12.73 -25.57
N PHE A 219 -2.97 13.67 -25.02
CA PHE A 219 -2.83 13.85 -23.58
C PHE A 219 -4.18 14.14 -22.89
N LEU A 220 -5.03 14.95 -23.51
CA LEU A 220 -6.36 15.27 -22.96
C LEU A 220 -7.27 14.02 -22.96
N ILE A 221 -7.22 13.21 -23.99
CA ILE A 221 -7.92 11.91 -24.06
C ILE A 221 -7.43 10.97 -22.95
N GLU A 222 -6.12 10.84 -22.77
CA GLU A 222 -5.51 10.01 -21.72
C GLU A 222 -5.95 10.46 -20.34
N LEU A 223 -6.03 11.76 -20.08
CA LEU A 223 -6.50 12.32 -18.81
C LEU A 223 -7.99 12.01 -18.58
N VAL A 224 -8.83 12.12 -19.61
CA VAL A 224 -10.25 11.75 -19.51
C VAL A 224 -10.43 10.25 -19.24
N VAL A 225 -9.66 9.40 -19.94
CA VAL A 225 -9.68 7.95 -19.72
C VAL A 225 -9.23 7.62 -18.30
N LEU A 226 -8.16 8.26 -17.78
CA LEU A 226 -7.71 8.10 -16.40
C LEU A 226 -8.81 8.42 -15.40
N LEU A 227 -9.49 9.56 -15.57
CA LEU A 227 -10.61 9.96 -14.69
C LEU A 227 -11.78 8.98 -14.77
N LEU A 228 -12.10 8.47 -15.98
CA LEU A 228 -13.13 7.44 -16.17
C LEU A 228 -12.79 6.14 -15.45
N VAL A 229 -11.54 5.68 -15.54
CA VAL A 229 -11.08 4.47 -14.85
C VAL A 229 -11.17 4.64 -13.33
N ILE A 230 -10.75 5.80 -12.81
CA ILE A 230 -10.87 6.11 -11.37
C ILE A 230 -12.34 6.12 -10.94
N ALA A 231 -13.22 6.79 -11.69
CA ALA A 231 -14.65 6.83 -11.38
C ALA A 231 -15.27 5.43 -11.39
N PHE A 232 -14.94 4.60 -12.38
CA PHE A 232 -15.42 3.21 -12.48
C PHE A 232 -14.90 2.34 -11.33
N ALA A 233 -13.64 2.48 -10.94
CA ALA A 233 -13.06 1.78 -9.79
C ALA A 233 -13.78 2.16 -8.48
N ILE A 234 -14.08 3.45 -8.28
CA ILE A 234 -14.84 3.93 -7.12
C ILE A 234 -16.25 3.33 -7.09
N LEU A 235 -16.94 3.32 -8.24
CA LEU A 235 -18.27 2.71 -8.36
C LEU A 235 -18.27 1.21 -8.03
N LEU A 236 -17.24 0.49 -8.47
CA LEU A 236 -17.06 -0.95 -8.17
C LEU A 236 -16.88 -1.20 -6.67
N VAL A 237 -16.07 -0.37 -5.99
CA VAL A 237 -15.78 -0.52 -4.56
C VAL A 237 -16.96 -0.10 -3.69
N GLN A 238 -17.69 0.96 -4.09
CA GLN A 238 -18.84 1.47 -3.36
C GLN A 238 -20.14 0.73 -3.69
N GLY A 239 -20.16 -0.03 -4.78
CA GLY A 239 -21.34 -0.74 -5.26
C GLY A 239 -21.90 -1.69 -4.19
N THR A 240 -23.14 -1.41 -3.74
CA THR A 240 -23.86 -2.25 -2.79
C THR A 240 -25.20 -2.67 -3.36
N ARG A 241 -25.49 -3.96 -3.35
CA ARG A 241 -26.82 -4.49 -3.67
C ARG A 241 -27.68 -4.46 -2.41
N LYS A 242 -28.74 -3.68 -2.44
CA LYS A 242 -29.71 -3.57 -1.33
C LYS A 242 -30.76 -4.66 -1.48
N ILE A 243 -30.83 -5.62 -0.56
CA ILE A 243 -31.87 -6.63 -0.50
C ILE A 243 -32.98 -6.13 0.44
N PRO A 244 -34.21 -5.95 -0.03
CA PRO A 244 -35.31 -5.54 0.84
C PRO A 244 -35.69 -6.71 1.77
N VAL A 245 -35.69 -6.45 3.08
CA VAL A 245 -36.13 -7.39 4.11
C VAL A 245 -37.34 -6.82 4.80
N GLN A 246 -38.40 -7.64 4.91
CA GLN A 246 -39.61 -7.29 5.59
C GLN A 246 -39.58 -7.90 6.98
N TYR A 247 -39.47 -7.08 8.01
CA TYR A 247 -39.57 -7.54 9.38
C TYR A 247 -41.02 -7.72 9.79
N ALA A 248 -41.32 -8.80 10.52
CA ALA A 248 -42.62 -9.04 11.09
C ALA A 248 -43.06 -7.91 12.02
N LYS A 249 -44.31 -7.48 11.91
CA LYS A 249 -44.87 -6.47 12.81
C LYS A 249 -45.01 -7.07 14.21
N LYS A 250 -44.45 -6.43 15.23
CA LYS A 250 -44.63 -6.83 16.63
C LYS A 250 -45.69 -5.94 17.27
N ILE A 251 -46.80 -6.55 17.74
CA ILE A 251 -47.86 -5.85 18.43
C ILE A 251 -47.54 -5.95 19.93
N VAL A 252 -47.36 -4.82 20.58
CA VAL A 252 -47.20 -4.74 22.03
C VAL A 252 -48.30 -3.82 22.58
N GLY A 253 -49.37 -4.45 23.13
CA GLY A 253 -50.58 -3.73 23.54
C GLY A 253 -51.32 -3.14 22.33
N ASN A 254 -51.74 -1.88 22.43
CA ASN A 254 -52.49 -1.19 21.38
C ASN A 254 -51.62 -0.47 20.35
N LYS A 255 -50.28 -0.65 20.42
CA LYS A 255 -49.30 0.01 19.50
C LYS A 255 -48.61 -1.03 18.63
N GLN A 256 -48.62 -0.81 17.32
CA GLN A 256 -47.85 -1.59 16.34
C GLN A 256 -46.45 -1.01 16.23
N TYR A 257 -45.43 -1.83 16.57
CA TYR A 257 -44.02 -1.52 16.36
C TYR A 257 -43.49 -2.38 15.21
N GLY A 258 -42.77 -1.77 14.27
CA GLY A 258 -42.13 -2.45 13.15
C GLY A 258 -42.95 -2.35 11.85
N GLY A 259 -42.45 -2.94 10.79
CA GLY A 259 -43.08 -2.90 9.45
C GLY A 259 -42.40 -1.92 8.49
N ALA A 260 -41.38 -1.20 8.91
CA ALA A 260 -40.50 -0.44 8.01
C ALA A 260 -39.67 -1.42 7.15
N ARG A 261 -39.64 -1.22 5.84
CA ARG A 261 -38.77 -1.97 4.94
C ARG A 261 -37.31 -1.58 5.28
N GLN A 262 -36.54 -2.53 5.77
CA GLN A 262 -35.10 -2.38 5.95
C GLN A 262 -34.39 -3.07 4.79
N TYR A 263 -33.18 -2.57 4.48
CA TYR A 263 -32.36 -3.11 3.40
C TYR A 263 -31.07 -3.69 4.00
N ILE A 264 -30.72 -4.92 3.61
CA ILE A 264 -29.42 -5.49 3.91
C ILE A 264 -28.47 -5.10 2.77
N PRO A 265 -27.44 -4.24 3.02
CA PRO A 265 -26.47 -3.89 2.00
C PRO A 265 -25.45 -5.01 1.84
N LEU A 266 -25.43 -5.66 0.67
CA LEU A 266 -24.38 -6.60 0.27
C LEU A 266 -23.39 -5.89 -0.65
N LYS A 267 -22.10 -5.92 -0.32
CA LYS A 267 -21.07 -5.38 -1.21
C LYS A 267 -20.94 -6.24 -2.46
N VAL A 268 -20.94 -5.62 -3.64
CA VAL A 268 -20.75 -6.31 -4.92
C VAL A 268 -19.35 -6.90 -5.01
N ASN A 269 -18.34 -6.15 -4.58
CA ASN A 269 -16.96 -6.63 -4.49
C ASN A 269 -16.59 -6.90 -3.01
N ALA A 270 -16.92 -8.09 -2.52
CA ALA A 270 -16.60 -8.51 -1.15
C ALA A 270 -15.14 -8.92 -0.98
N ALA A 271 -14.51 -9.40 -2.04
CA ALA A 271 -13.13 -9.91 -2.01
C ALA A 271 -12.07 -8.78 -2.03
N ASN A 272 -12.46 -7.54 -2.41
CA ASN A 272 -11.56 -6.39 -2.53
C ASN A 272 -10.31 -6.69 -3.40
N VAL A 273 -9.12 -6.38 -2.90
CA VAL A 273 -7.82 -6.52 -3.60
C VAL A 273 -7.17 -7.89 -3.37
N MET A 274 -7.68 -8.69 -2.42
CA MET A 274 -7.10 -9.99 -2.05
C MET A 274 -6.81 -10.94 -3.23
N PRO A 275 -7.74 -11.18 -4.19
CA PRO A 275 -7.50 -12.09 -5.29
C PRO A 275 -6.33 -11.66 -6.19
N ILE A 276 -6.17 -10.36 -6.43
CA ILE A 276 -5.10 -9.82 -7.27
C ILE A 276 -3.74 -10.07 -6.63
N ILE A 277 -3.62 -9.83 -5.32
CA ILE A 277 -2.38 -10.04 -4.59
C ILE A 277 -2.04 -11.54 -4.52
N CYS A 278 -3.03 -12.40 -4.24
CA CYS A 278 -2.81 -13.86 -4.25
C CYS A 278 -2.35 -14.35 -5.62
N LEU A 279 -2.94 -13.87 -6.71
CA LEU A 279 -2.58 -14.26 -8.06
C LEU A 279 -1.17 -13.83 -8.43
N LEU A 280 -0.72 -12.68 -7.92
CA LEU A 280 0.62 -12.14 -8.12
C LEU A 280 1.71 -13.04 -7.48
N TYR A 281 1.37 -13.70 -6.35
CA TYR A 281 2.28 -14.64 -5.67
C TYR A 281 2.21 -16.08 -6.18
N THR A 282 1.09 -16.47 -6.82
CA THR A 282 0.86 -17.83 -7.30
C THR A 282 1.00 -17.96 -8.82
N SER A 283 1.25 -16.85 -9.52
CA SER A 283 1.46 -16.86 -10.97
C SER A 283 2.69 -17.70 -11.30
N PRO A 284 2.57 -18.80 -12.09
CA PRO A 284 3.72 -19.59 -12.50
C PRO A 284 4.68 -18.71 -13.30
N SER A 285 5.98 -18.91 -13.04
CA SER A 285 7.03 -18.25 -13.81
C SER A 285 6.86 -18.62 -15.30
N PRO A 286 7.02 -17.67 -16.24
CA PRO A 286 6.92 -17.98 -17.69
C PRO A 286 7.97 -18.97 -18.21
N ARG A 287 8.62 -19.72 -17.33
CA ARG A 287 9.61 -20.76 -17.62
C ARG A 287 9.17 -22.19 -17.29
N ASP A 288 7.94 -22.38 -16.79
CA ASP A 288 7.37 -23.71 -16.54
C ASP A 288 6.41 -24.12 -17.66
#